data_1827321a86824f4556a2fdaeaa569b43
#
_entry.id   1827321a86824f4556a2fdaeaa569b43
#
_cell.length_a   1.000
_cell.length_b   1.000
_cell.length_c   1.000
_cell.angle_alpha   90.00
_cell.angle_beta   90.00
_cell.angle_gamma   90.00
#
_symmetry.space_group_name_H-M   'P 1'
#
loop_
_entity.id
_entity.type
_entity.pdbx_description
1 polymer ?
#
loop_
_entity_poly.entity_id
_entity_poly.type
_entity_poly.pdbx_seq_one_letter_code
_entity_poly.pdbx_strand_id
1 'polypeptide(L)'
;MLNTLEKPDTWQQSLLSSVVAITEAEDGDFTAIDRLVTASRDPHSLALTIEHLSQHPQSQLALVARKSLGSIDLLALHQLPVDTLGYQYADYMLSNQLQHLAALPATNEAEFIDSHMRETHDIWHVMTGSPIDMLGEIKLQAFCVAQLQLSRFWLALMTKNLLKAAIYDIEVADGYLNALTTGWMMGKAAQPLFGVDWTLRWEVPIAQVRSALDIHI
;
A
#
# COMPACT_ATOMS: atom_id res chain seq x y z
N MET A 1 12.91 19.62 -24.11
CA MET A 1 12.89 20.97 -23.50
C MET A 1 12.48 20.78 -22.04
N LEU A 2 13.38 20.99 -21.07
CA LEU A 2 13.02 21.07 -19.67
C LEU A 2 12.22 22.36 -19.50
N ASN A 3 10.89 22.22 -19.27
CA ASN A 3 10.09 23.36 -18.86
C ASN A 3 10.76 24.01 -17.65
N THR A 4 10.93 25.33 -17.68
CA THR A 4 11.27 26.11 -16.49
C THR A 4 10.22 25.78 -15.44
N LEU A 5 10.65 25.11 -14.36
CA LEU A 5 9.77 24.81 -13.24
C LEU A 5 9.27 26.15 -12.70
N GLU A 6 7.99 26.44 -12.92
CA GLU A 6 7.31 27.53 -12.24
C GLU A 6 7.44 27.29 -10.72
N LYS A 7 7.40 28.37 -9.92
CA LYS A 7 7.41 28.22 -8.46
C LYS A 7 6.28 27.28 -8.05
N PRO A 8 6.55 26.31 -7.14
CA PRO A 8 5.52 25.37 -6.72
C PRO A 8 4.26 26.08 -6.22
N ASP A 9 3.11 25.59 -6.63
CA ASP A 9 1.82 26.01 -6.06
C ASP A 9 1.75 25.67 -4.56
N THR A 10 0.76 26.22 -3.86
CA THR A 10 0.61 26.06 -2.40
C THR A 10 0.52 24.58 -1.99
N TRP A 11 -0.17 23.74 -2.78
CA TRP A 11 -0.28 22.31 -2.49
C TRP A 11 1.03 21.56 -2.74
N GLN A 12 1.78 21.91 -3.79
CA GLN A 12 3.10 21.35 -4.08
C GLN A 12 4.10 21.68 -2.99
N GLN A 13 4.04 22.89 -2.44
CA GLN A 13 4.86 23.31 -1.29
C GLN A 13 4.47 22.51 -0.04
N SER A 14 3.18 22.28 0.20
CA SER A 14 2.68 21.44 1.29
C SER A 14 3.17 20.00 1.16
N LEU A 15 3.11 19.42 -0.04
CA LEU A 15 3.62 18.07 -0.31
C LEU A 15 5.13 17.98 -0.07
N LEU A 16 5.91 18.90 -0.60
CA LEU A 16 7.36 18.94 -0.38
C LEU A 16 7.71 19.05 1.11
N SER A 17 7.03 19.95 1.84
CA SER A 17 7.23 20.09 3.29
C SER A 17 6.87 18.82 4.04
N SER A 18 5.81 18.11 3.62
CA SER A 18 5.39 16.86 4.24
C SER A 18 6.36 15.72 3.95
N VAL A 19 6.95 15.66 2.73
CA VAL A 19 8.00 14.69 2.39
C VAL A 19 9.26 14.93 3.23
N VAL A 20 9.67 16.17 3.43
CA VAL A 20 10.80 16.50 4.31
C VAL A 20 10.49 16.09 5.75
N ALA A 21 9.33 16.47 6.27
CA ALA A 21 8.93 16.17 7.64
C ALA A 21 8.89 14.66 7.91
N ILE A 22 8.33 13.86 7.00
CA ILE A 22 8.27 12.39 7.17
C ILE A 22 9.65 11.74 6.98
N THR A 23 10.55 12.36 6.22
CA THR A 23 11.94 11.88 6.08
C THR A 23 12.72 12.03 7.39
N GLU A 24 12.43 13.07 8.16
CA GLU A 24 13.04 13.36 9.46
C GLU A 24 12.35 12.63 10.63
N ALA A 25 11.12 12.17 10.43
CA ALA A 25 10.33 11.48 11.44
C ALA A 25 10.86 10.05 11.73
N GLU A 26 10.52 9.53 12.90
CA GLU A 26 10.71 8.10 13.21
C GLU A 26 9.83 7.23 12.30
N ASP A 27 10.30 6.02 12.02
CA ASP A 27 9.52 5.08 11.21
C ASP A 27 8.27 4.65 11.98
N GLY A 28 7.11 4.69 11.30
CA GLY A 28 5.81 4.41 11.93
C GLY A 28 5.13 5.63 12.56
N ASP A 29 5.65 6.85 12.40
CA ASP A 29 4.95 8.07 12.85
C ASP A 29 3.66 8.30 12.03
N PHE A 30 2.54 7.84 12.60
CA PHE A 30 1.22 7.99 11.98
C PHE A 30 0.82 9.46 11.76
N THR A 31 1.30 10.39 12.59
CA THR A 31 1.02 11.83 12.41
C THR A 31 1.69 12.37 11.15
N ALA A 32 2.93 11.97 10.91
CA ALA A 32 3.65 12.34 9.70
C ALA A 32 3.04 11.66 8.45
N ILE A 33 2.59 10.42 8.58
CA ILE A 33 1.87 9.69 7.52
C ILE A 33 0.55 10.41 7.17
N ASP A 34 -0.27 10.77 8.14
CA ASP A 34 -1.56 11.46 7.93
C ASP A 34 -1.37 12.84 7.28
N ARG A 35 -0.31 13.56 7.66
CA ARG A 35 0.08 14.82 6.98
C ARG A 35 0.43 14.60 5.52
N LEU A 36 1.20 13.54 5.22
CA LEU A 36 1.56 13.21 3.86
C LEU A 36 0.34 12.79 3.04
N VAL A 37 -0.57 11.96 3.59
CA VAL A 37 -1.85 11.60 2.96
C VAL A 37 -2.63 12.88 2.59
N THR A 38 -2.78 13.81 3.54
CA THR A 38 -3.51 15.06 3.31
C THR A 38 -2.85 15.93 2.25
N ALA A 39 -1.52 16.09 2.30
CA ALA A 39 -0.77 16.91 1.36
C ALA A 39 -0.70 16.31 -0.06
N SER A 40 -0.85 14.99 -0.18
CA SER A 40 -0.81 14.28 -1.47
C SER A 40 -2.19 14.25 -2.18
N ARG A 41 -3.25 14.72 -1.53
CA ARG A 41 -4.60 14.79 -2.14
C ARG A 41 -4.65 15.87 -3.21
N ASP A 42 -4.55 15.42 -4.44
CA ASP A 42 -4.61 16.23 -5.65
C ASP A 42 -5.71 15.67 -6.56
N PRO A 43 -6.71 16.50 -6.95
CA PRO A 43 -7.84 16.03 -7.76
C PRO A 43 -7.44 15.37 -9.07
N HIS A 44 -6.34 15.83 -9.69
CA HIS A 44 -5.88 15.27 -10.96
C HIS A 44 -5.32 13.86 -10.79
N SER A 45 -4.39 13.63 -9.84
CA SER A 45 -3.85 12.28 -9.62
C SER A 45 -4.91 11.32 -9.09
N LEU A 46 -5.84 11.80 -8.26
CA LEU A 46 -6.98 11.01 -7.80
C LEU A 46 -7.86 10.55 -8.98
N ALA A 47 -8.20 11.46 -9.91
CA ALA A 47 -8.98 11.10 -11.09
C ALA A 47 -8.30 10.02 -11.93
N LEU A 48 -6.98 10.12 -12.13
CA LEU A 48 -6.19 9.12 -12.85
C LEU A 48 -6.17 7.76 -12.14
N THR A 49 -6.05 7.76 -10.80
CA THR A 49 -6.11 6.52 -10.00
C THR A 49 -7.49 5.88 -10.10
N ILE A 50 -8.58 6.66 -9.98
CA ILE A 50 -9.95 6.15 -10.11
C ILE A 50 -10.20 5.62 -11.53
N GLU A 51 -9.75 6.34 -12.56
CA GLU A 51 -9.86 5.90 -13.96
C GLU A 51 -9.15 4.54 -14.14
N HIS A 52 -7.93 4.41 -13.63
CA HIS A 52 -7.19 3.15 -13.70
C HIS A 52 -7.92 2.01 -12.97
N LEU A 53 -8.33 2.22 -11.73
CA LEU A 53 -9.06 1.21 -10.95
C LEU A 53 -10.38 0.80 -11.63
N SER A 54 -11.07 1.75 -12.25
CA SER A 54 -12.35 1.52 -12.95
C SER A 54 -12.22 0.69 -14.21
N GLN A 55 -11.01 0.49 -14.75
CA GLN A 55 -10.78 -0.42 -15.88
C GLN A 55 -10.92 -1.89 -15.48
N HIS A 56 -10.90 -2.19 -14.19
CA HIS A 56 -10.99 -3.54 -13.65
C HIS A 56 -12.35 -3.74 -12.97
N PRO A 57 -13.18 -4.69 -13.43
CA PRO A 57 -14.55 -4.87 -12.91
C PRO A 57 -14.64 -5.02 -11.39
N GLN A 58 -13.71 -5.76 -10.80
CA GLN A 58 -13.62 -5.97 -9.35
C GLN A 58 -13.36 -4.65 -8.60
N SER A 59 -12.39 -3.87 -9.05
CA SER A 59 -12.06 -2.59 -8.43
C SER A 59 -13.17 -1.56 -8.62
N GLN A 60 -13.82 -1.55 -9.79
CA GLN A 60 -14.98 -0.71 -10.04
C GLN A 60 -16.15 -1.04 -9.11
N LEU A 61 -16.45 -2.33 -8.91
CA LEU A 61 -17.48 -2.77 -7.97
C LEU A 61 -17.14 -2.34 -6.53
N ALA A 62 -15.87 -2.43 -6.14
CA ALA A 62 -15.44 -2.01 -4.81
C ALA A 62 -15.61 -0.50 -4.61
N LEU A 63 -15.25 0.33 -5.60
CA LEU A 63 -15.44 1.80 -5.56
C LEU A 63 -16.91 2.18 -5.40
N VAL A 64 -17.82 1.45 -6.04
CA VAL A 64 -19.27 1.69 -5.94
C VAL A 64 -19.84 1.18 -4.61
N ALA A 65 -19.51 -0.07 -4.23
CA ALA A 65 -20.08 -0.73 -3.06
C ALA A 65 -19.51 -0.20 -1.74
N ARG A 66 -18.25 0.27 -1.74
CA ARG A 66 -17.52 0.78 -0.57
C ARG A 66 -17.61 -0.15 0.65
N LYS A 67 -17.56 -1.46 0.38
CA LYS A 67 -17.66 -2.49 1.42
C LYS A 67 -16.32 -2.60 2.15
N SER A 68 -16.36 -2.57 3.49
CA SER A 68 -15.19 -2.88 4.33
C SER A 68 -15.08 -4.38 4.60
N LEU A 69 -13.90 -4.83 5.03
CA LEU A 69 -13.68 -6.22 5.49
C LEU A 69 -14.43 -6.50 6.80
N GLY A 70 -14.68 -5.47 7.59
CA GLY A 70 -15.27 -5.61 8.90
C GLY A 70 -14.26 -6.08 9.96
N SER A 71 -14.78 -6.62 11.06
CA SER A 71 -13.93 -7.15 12.13
C SER A 71 -13.31 -8.49 11.72
N ILE A 72 -12.00 -8.63 11.96
CA ILE A 72 -11.28 -9.88 11.70
C ILE A 72 -10.90 -10.51 13.05
N ASP A 73 -11.32 -11.75 13.25
CA ASP A 73 -10.91 -12.56 14.40
C ASP A 73 -9.61 -13.31 14.06
N LEU A 74 -8.48 -12.70 14.43
CA LEU A 74 -7.15 -13.28 14.18
C LEU A 74 -6.97 -14.64 14.87
N LEU A 75 -7.56 -14.85 16.05
CA LEU A 75 -7.44 -16.12 16.75
C LEU A 75 -8.22 -17.22 16.05
N ALA A 76 -9.39 -16.91 15.51
CA ALA A 76 -10.16 -17.86 14.68
C ALA A 76 -9.42 -18.18 13.37
N LEU A 77 -8.87 -17.18 12.68
CA LEU A 77 -8.09 -17.41 11.46
C LEU A 77 -6.84 -18.25 11.72
N HIS A 78 -6.19 -18.09 12.87
CA HIS A 78 -5.01 -18.87 13.24
C HIS A 78 -5.30 -20.35 13.56
N GLN A 79 -6.58 -20.75 13.60
CA GLN A 79 -6.97 -22.17 13.70
C GLN A 79 -7.17 -22.85 12.33
N LEU A 80 -7.10 -22.08 11.25
CA LEU A 80 -7.20 -22.63 9.90
C LEU A 80 -5.95 -23.48 9.54
N PRO A 81 -6.01 -24.30 8.50
CA PRO A 81 -4.80 -24.99 8.00
C PRO A 81 -3.66 -24.02 7.69
N VAL A 82 -2.43 -24.40 8.04
CA VAL A 82 -1.24 -23.53 8.00
C VAL A 82 -0.90 -22.97 6.62
N ASP A 83 -1.35 -23.60 5.55
CA ASP A 83 -1.14 -23.17 4.17
C ASP A 83 -2.21 -22.20 3.65
N THR A 84 -3.25 -21.91 4.44
CA THR A 84 -4.33 -20.99 4.03
C THR A 84 -3.93 -19.53 4.19
N LEU A 85 -4.55 -18.64 3.39
CA LEU A 85 -4.35 -17.20 3.50
C LEU A 85 -4.71 -16.70 4.91
N GLY A 86 -5.81 -17.17 5.49
CA GLY A 86 -6.27 -16.76 6.81
C GLY A 86 -5.27 -17.09 7.91
N TYR A 87 -4.72 -18.31 7.91
CA TYR A 87 -3.66 -18.67 8.85
C TYR A 87 -2.42 -17.79 8.67
N GLN A 88 -1.94 -17.65 7.43
CA GLN A 88 -0.73 -16.87 7.13
C GLN A 88 -0.88 -15.39 7.50
N TYR A 89 -2.06 -14.82 7.29
CA TYR A 89 -2.37 -13.46 7.73
C TYR A 89 -2.40 -13.34 9.25
N ALA A 90 -3.09 -14.25 9.92
CA ALA A 90 -3.19 -14.23 11.39
C ALA A 90 -1.82 -14.46 12.04
N ASP A 91 -1.02 -15.40 11.52
CA ASP A 91 0.33 -15.66 12.00
C ASP A 91 1.24 -14.43 11.81
N TYR A 92 1.19 -13.78 10.66
CA TYR A 92 1.89 -12.53 10.40
C TYR A 92 1.52 -11.44 11.41
N MET A 93 0.24 -11.21 11.64
CA MET A 93 -0.25 -10.20 12.57
C MET A 93 0.13 -10.50 14.02
N LEU A 94 -0.08 -11.74 14.48
CA LEU A 94 0.19 -12.15 15.87
C LEU A 94 1.68 -12.19 16.18
N SER A 95 2.49 -12.75 15.28
CA SER A 95 3.94 -12.84 15.45
C SER A 95 4.62 -11.47 15.50
N ASN A 96 4.07 -10.49 14.78
CA ASN A 96 4.58 -9.12 14.78
C ASN A 96 3.85 -8.19 15.76
N GLN A 97 2.94 -8.72 16.60
CA GLN A 97 2.15 -7.95 17.59
C GLN A 97 1.35 -6.81 16.94
N LEU A 98 0.89 -7.00 15.71
CA LEU A 98 0.09 -6.04 14.95
C LEU A 98 -1.40 -6.20 15.26
N GLN A 99 -2.14 -5.11 15.08
CA GLN A 99 -3.59 -5.10 15.16
C GLN A 99 -4.17 -4.73 13.79
N HIS A 100 -5.22 -5.44 13.39
CA HIS A 100 -5.94 -5.09 12.17
C HIS A 100 -6.42 -3.64 12.21
N LEU A 101 -6.05 -2.86 11.20
CA LEU A 101 -6.48 -1.48 11.04
C LEU A 101 -7.87 -1.45 10.39
N ALA A 102 -8.90 -1.22 11.20
CA ALA A 102 -10.26 -1.14 10.70
C ALA A 102 -10.43 -0.02 9.66
N ALA A 103 -11.35 -0.24 8.73
CA ALA A 103 -11.75 0.76 7.75
C ALA A 103 -12.25 2.04 8.44
N LEU A 104 -11.92 3.18 7.85
CA LEU A 104 -12.48 4.48 8.24
C LEU A 104 -13.79 4.73 7.47
N PRO A 105 -14.73 5.53 8.02
CA PRO A 105 -15.90 5.95 7.28
C PRO A 105 -15.51 6.67 5.98
N ALA A 106 -16.15 6.30 4.87
CA ALA A 106 -15.87 6.86 3.56
C ALA A 106 -17.17 7.33 2.89
N THR A 107 -17.23 8.62 2.55
CA THR A 107 -18.39 9.25 1.90
C THR A 107 -18.19 9.42 0.39
N ASN A 108 -16.95 9.37 -0.06
CA ASN A 108 -16.56 9.52 -1.46
C ASN A 108 -15.47 8.50 -1.85
N GLU A 109 -15.10 8.48 -3.14
CA GLU A 109 -14.14 7.49 -3.67
C GLU A 109 -12.73 7.68 -3.10
N ALA A 110 -12.30 8.93 -2.89
CA ALA A 110 -10.98 9.20 -2.32
C ALA A 110 -10.85 8.65 -0.89
N GLU A 111 -11.84 8.95 -0.04
CA GLU A 111 -11.90 8.43 1.32
C GLU A 111 -11.99 6.90 1.34
N PHE A 112 -12.72 6.32 0.37
CA PHE A 112 -12.80 4.87 0.26
C PHE A 112 -11.46 4.24 -0.15
N ILE A 113 -10.74 4.83 -1.12
CA ILE A 113 -9.42 4.33 -1.51
C ILE A 113 -8.46 4.33 -0.31
N ASP A 114 -8.39 5.45 0.43
CA ASP A 114 -7.54 5.57 1.61
C ASP A 114 -7.93 4.53 2.68
N SER A 115 -9.24 4.42 2.96
CA SER A 115 -9.80 3.49 3.94
C SER A 115 -9.55 2.02 3.56
N HIS A 116 -9.78 1.66 2.29
CA HIS A 116 -9.59 0.31 1.78
C HIS A 116 -8.11 -0.09 1.80
N MET A 117 -7.22 0.80 1.41
CA MET A 117 -5.79 0.55 1.50
C MET A 117 -5.33 0.38 2.95
N ARG A 118 -5.88 1.18 3.87
CA ARG A 118 -5.60 1.07 5.30
C ARG A 118 -5.98 -0.32 5.86
N GLU A 119 -7.18 -0.81 5.56
CA GLU A 119 -7.66 -2.09 6.10
C GLU A 119 -7.03 -3.31 5.41
N THR A 120 -6.54 -3.17 4.17
CA THR A 120 -5.99 -4.30 3.40
C THR A 120 -4.46 -4.32 3.33
N HIS A 121 -3.78 -3.29 3.80
CA HIS A 121 -2.33 -3.12 3.72
C HIS A 121 -1.55 -4.36 4.23
N ASP A 122 -1.91 -4.87 5.40
CA ASP A 122 -1.20 -6.02 5.98
C ASP A 122 -1.49 -7.33 5.24
N ILE A 123 -2.66 -7.45 4.61
CA ILE A 123 -2.94 -8.57 3.70
C ILE A 123 -2.02 -8.50 2.48
N TRP A 124 -1.76 -7.29 1.98
CA TRP A 124 -0.85 -7.12 0.84
C TRP A 124 0.60 -7.46 1.22
N HIS A 125 1.05 -7.18 2.45
CA HIS A 125 2.33 -7.67 2.98
C HIS A 125 2.42 -9.20 2.87
N VAL A 126 1.40 -9.89 3.36
CA VAL A 126 1.33 -11.36 3.32
C VAL A 126 1.29 -11.87 1.88
N MET A 127 0.46 -11.27 1.03
CA MET A 127 0.32 -11.68 -0.37
C MET A 127 1.61 -11.53 -1.16
N THR A 128 2.37 -10.44 -0.96
CA THR A 128 3.62 -10.15 -1.67
C THR A 128 4.84 -10.79 -1.01
N GLY A 129 4.69 -11.41 0.17
CA GLY A 129 5.81 -11.92 0.96
C GLY A 129 6.77 -10.79 1.38
N SER A 130 6.22 -9.62 1.72
CA SER A 130 6.98 -8.47 2.20
C SER A 130 7.00 -8.49 3.73
N PRO A 131 8.16 -8.63 4.39
CA PRO A 131 8.26 -8.53 5.84
C PRO A 131 7.96 -7.10 6.34
N ILE A 132 7.86 -6.92 7.67
CA ILE A 132 7.61 -5.60 8.29
C ILE A 132 8.86 -4.71 8.38
N ASP A 133 10.02 -5.22 7.96
CA ASP A 133 11.24 -4.43 7.95
C ASP A 133 11.25 -3.38 6.81
N MET A 134 12.23 -2.51 6.81
CA MET A 134 12.31 -1.43 5.84
C MET A 134 12.38 -1.92 4.39
N LEU A 135 13.02 -3.06 4.13
CA LEU A 135 13.09 -3.62 2.77
C LEU A 135 11.72 -4.13 2.31
N GLY A 136 10.98 -4.79 3.22
CA GLY A 136 9.62 -5.23 2.95
C GLY A 136 8.66 -4.07 2.73
N GLU A 137 8.79 -3.00 3.51
CA GLU A 137 8.02 -1.77 3.35
C GLU A 137 8.27 -1.12 1.99
N ILE A 138 9.52 -0.96 1.57
CA ILE A 138 9.88 -0.39 0.26
C ILE A 138 9.35 -1.26 -0.88
N LYS A 139 9.49 -2.59 -0.77
CA LYS A 139 8.95 -3.54 -1.73
C LYS A 139 7.43 -3.38 -1.88
N LEU A 140 6.71 -3.31 -0.74
CA LEU A 140 5.26 -3.15 -0.76
C LEU A 140 4.83 -1.78 -1.29
N GLN A 141 5.51 -0.70 -0.90
CA GLN A 141 5.23 0.64 -1.41
C GLN A 141 5.38 0.71 -2.94
N ALA A 142 6.44 0.10 -3.49
CA ALA A 142 6.64 0.02 -4.94
C ALA A 142 5.55 -0.83 -5.62
N PHE A 143 5.13 -1.92 -4.99
CA PHE A 143 3.99 -2.72 -5.43
C PHE A 143 2.70 -1.88 -5.45
N CYS A 144 2.40 -1.13 -4.40
CA CYS A 144 1.25 -0.23 -4.33
C CYS A 144 1.28 0.85 -5.43
N VAL A 145 2.45 1.45 -5.69
CA VAL A 145 2.61 2.42 -6.80
C VAL A 145 2.23 1.79 -8.14
N ALA A 146 2.63 0.53 -8.36
CA ALA A 146 2.31 -0.18 -9.60
C ALA A 146 0.82 -0.53 -9.72
N GLN A 147 0.20 -0.93 -8.61
CA GLN A 147 -1.20 -1.37 -8.54
C GLN A 147 -2.21 -0.21 -8.60
N LEU A 148 -1.90 0.93 -7.95
CA LEU A 148 -2.80 2.07 -7.87
C LEU A 148 -2.53 3.12 -8.94
N GLN A 149 -1.48 2.98 -9.70
CA GLN A 149 -0.95 3.92 -10.68
C GLN A 149 -1.14 5.40 -10.28
N LEU A 150 -0.08 6.20 -10.45
CA LEU A 150 -0.11 7.66 -10.29
C LEU A 150 -0.58 8.16 -8.90
N SER A 151 -0.65 7.29 -7.87
CA SER A 151 -0.89 7.70 -6.50
C SER A 151 0.31 8.50 -5.96
N ARG A 152 0.09 9.80 -5.69
CA ARG A 152 1.14 10.69 -5.16
C ARG A 152 1.57 10.27 -3.77
N PHE A 153 0.65 9.77 -2.93
CA PHE A 153 0.95 9.31 -1.59
C PHE A 153 2.00 8.20 -1.60
N TRP A 154 1.73 7.10 -2.32
CA TRP A 154 2.66 5.97 -2.38
C TRP A 154 3.99 6.32 -3.02
N LEU A 155 3.97 7.16 -4.07
CA LEU A 155 5.20 7.64 -4.70
C LEU A 155 6.02 8.52 -3.75
N ALA A 156 5.38 9.43 -2.99
CA ALA A 156 6.05 10.29 -2.03
C ALA A 156 6.59 9.48 -0.84
N LEU A 157 5.82 8.51 -0.34
CA LEU A 157 6.24 7.62 0.75
C LEU A 157 7.46 6.78 0.37
N MET A 158 7.48 6.24 -0.84
CA MET A 158 8.64 5.52 -1.39
C MET A 158 9.86 6.45 -1.53
N THR A 159 9.65 7.68 -2.01
CA THR A 159 10.72 8.67 -2.21
C THR A 159 11.38 9.05 -0.87
N LYS A 160 10.61 9.16 0.22
CA LYS A 160 11.11 9.43 1.57
C LYS A 160 12.20 8.43 1.98
N ASN A 161 12.01 7.14 1.70
CA ASN A 161 12.99 6.11 2.08
C ASN A 161 14.31 6.24 1.28
N LEU A 162 14.21 6.57 -0.02
CA LEU A 162 15.40 6.85 -0.83
C LEU A 162 16.13 8.11 -0.38
N LEU A 163 15.39 9.15 0.07
CA LEU A 163 16.00 10.34 0.65
C LEU A 163 16.68 10.03 1.98
N LYS A 164 16.06 9.22 2.86
CA LYS A 164 16.70 8.76 4.10
C LYS A 164 18.02 8.04 3.82
N ALA A 165 18.05 7.12 2.87
CA ALA A 165 19.26 6.42 2.47
C ALA A 165 20.33 7.40 1.99
N ALA A 166 19.97 8.34 1.11
CA ALA A 166 20.91 9.29 0.54
C ALA A 166 21.50 10.27 1.58
N ILE A 167 20.74 10.63 2.61
CA ILE A 167 21.13 11.62 3.62
C ILE A 167 21.87 10.97 4.79
N TYR A 168 21.38 9.81 5.27
CA TYR A 168 21.81 9.26 6.56
C TYR A 168 22.59 7.95 6.44
N ASP A 169 22.33 7.12 5.43
CA ASP A 169 22.95 5.79 5.28
C ASP A 169 22.97 5.34 3.82
N ILE A 170 23.96 5.78 3.07
CA ILE A 170 24.07 5.45 1.65
C ILE A 170 24.31 3.95 1.39
N GLU A 171 24.80 3.21 2.37
CA GLU A 171 25.13 1.79 2.24
C GLU A 171 23.87 0.90 2.06
N VAL A 172 22.71 1.36 2.55
CA VAL A 172 21.45 0.63 2.36
C VAL A 172 20.83 0.84 0.98
N ALA A 173 21.34 1.77 0.17
CA ALA A 173 20.72 2.19 -1.09
C ALA A 173 20.56 1.04 -2.10
N ASP A 174 21.54 0.14 -2.20
CA ASP A 174 21.47 -1.02 -3.09
C ASP A 174 20.30 -1.95 -2.71
N GLY A 175 20.18 -2.26 -1.42
CA GLY A 175 19.06 -3.06 -0.91
C GLY A 175 17.70 -2.41 -1.18
N TYR A 176 17.60 -1.09 -0.99
CA TYR A 176 16.37 -0.33 -1.25
C TYR A 176 15.98 -0.34 -2.73
N LEU A 177 16.93 -0.15 -3.64
CA LEU A 177 16.67 -0.19 -5.08
C LEU A 177 16.27 -1.59 -5.55
N ASN A 178 16.86 -2.65 -4.97
CA ASN A 178 16.49 -4.03 -5.26
C ASN A 178 15.06 -4.34 -4.76
N ALA A 179 14.72 -3.93 -3.54
CA ALA A 179 13.37 -4.09 -2.98
C ALA A 179 12.32 -3.32 -3.82
N LEU A 180 12.61 -2.07 -4.18
CA LEU A 180 11.79 -1.24 -5.05
C LEU A 180 11.54 -1.92 -6.40
N THR A 181 12.61 -2.37 -7.07
CA THR A 181 12.52 -3.00 -8.38
C THR A 181 11.69 -4.27 -8.30
N THR A 182 11.90 -5.10 -7.28
CA THR A 182 11.15 -6.33 -7.06
C THR A 182 9.65 -6.04 -6.87
N GLY A 183 9.32 -5.10 -5.98
CA GLY A 183 7.93 -4.71 -5.71
C GLY A 183 7.23 -4.12 -6.94
N TRP A 184 7.91 -3.23 -7.65
CA TRP A 184 7.39 -2.64 -8.88
C TRP A 184 7.09 -3.68 -9.96
N MET A 185 8.06 -4.57 -10.25
CA MET A 185 7.88 -5.61 -11.27
C MET A 185 6.79 -6.60 -10.90
N MET A 186 6.72 -7.00 -9.62
CA MET A 186 5.64 -7.86 -9.10
C MET A 186 4.29 -7.17 -9.26
N GLY A 187 4.17 -5.89 -8.87
CA GLY A 187 2.91 -5.15 -8.97
C GLY A 187 2.45 -4.91 -10.40
N LYS A 188 3.39 -4.79 -11.35
CA LYS A 188 3.06 -4.68 -12.79
C LYS A 188 2.61 -6.00 -13.41
N ALA A 189 3.07 -7.12 -12.89
CA ALA A 189 2.69 -8.45 -13.36
C ALA A 189 1.39 -8.96 -12.74
N ALA A 190 1.13 -8.59 -11.48
CA ALA A 190 -0.02 -9.06 -10.72
C ALA A 190 -1.35 -8.53 -11.27
N GLN A 191 -2.41 -9.34 -11.10
CA GLN A 191 -3.78 -8.88 -11.26
C GLN A 191 -4.10 -7.82 -10.19
N PRO A 192 -5.10 -6.95 -10.40
CA PRO A 192 -5.48 -5.95 -9.41
C PRO A 192 -5.88 -6.56 -8.07
N LEU A 193 -5.22 -6.10 -6.99
CA LEU A 193 -5.58 -6.50 -5.63
C LEU A 193 -6.65 -5.59 -5.02
N PHE A 194 -6.77 -4.37 -5.52
CA PHE A 194 -7.78 -3.44 -5.03
C PHE A 194 -9.18 -4.00 -5.27
N GLY A 195 -9.97 -4.05 -4.21
CA GLY A 195 -11.35 -4.55 -4.26
C GLY A 195 -11.49 -6.09 -4.21
N VAL A 196 -10.41 -6.84 -3.98
CA VAL A 196 -10.52 -8.28 -3.68
C VAL A 196 -11.32 -8.46 -2.39
N ASP A 197 -12.36 -9.29 -2.43
CA ASP A 197 -13.05 -9.73 -1.21
C ASP A 197 -12.20 -10.81 -0.51
N TRP A 198 -11.34 -10.36 0.38
CA TRP A 198 -10.44 -11.23 1.13
C TRP A 198 -11.19 -12.17 2.07
N THR A 199 -12.41 -11.80 2.51
CA THR A 199 -13.20 -12.63 3.42
C THR A 199 -13.59 -13.96 2.79
N LEU A 200 -13.68 -14.02 1.46
CA LEU A 200 -13.95 -15.24 0.70
C LEU A 200 -12.70 -16.08 0.43
N ARG A 201 -11.52 -15.62 0.89
CA ARG A 201 -10.23 -16.24 0.58
C ARG A 201 -9.52 -16.81 1.81
N TRP A 202 -10.04 -16.57 3.03
CA TRP A 202 -9.35 -16.99 4.25
C TRP A 202 -9.04 -18.49 4.31
N GLU A 203 -9.94 -19.35 3.83
CA GLU A 203 -9.78 -20.81 3.85
C GLU A 203 -9.05 -21.35 2.61
N VAL A 204 -8.69 -20.48 1.65
CA VAL A 204 -8.01 -20.89 0.41
C VAL A 204 -6.51 -20.96 0.65
N PRO A 205 -5.81 -22.00 0.18
CA PRO A 205 -4.34 -22.07 0.23
C PRO A 205 -3.72 -20.82 -0.41
N ILE A 206 -2.80 -20.16 0.32
CA ILE A 206 -2.21 -18.90 -0.14
C ILE A 206 -1.53 -19.02 -1.50
N ALA A 207 -0.93 -20.16 -1.80
CA ALA A 207 -0.33 -20.43 -3.10
C ALA A 207 -1.35 -20.37 -4.24
N GLN A 208 -2.59 -20.83 -4.00
CA GLN A 208 -3.67 -20.73 -4.99
C GLN A 208 -4.14 -19.29 -5.16
N VAL A 209 -4.26 -18.54 -4.06
CA VAL A 209 -4.63 -17.12 -4.11
C VAL A 209 -3.59 -16.32 -4.88
N ARG A 210 -2.30 -16.55 -4.60
CA ARG A 210 -1.19 -15.92 -5.33
C ARG A 210 -1.21 -16.27 -6.81
N SER A 211 -1.38 -17.55 -7.14
CA SER A 211 -1.46 -17.99 -8.53
C SER A 211 -2.63 -17.35 -9.28
N ALA A 212 -3.80 -17.22 -8.64
CA ALA A 212 -4.98 -16.60 -9.23
C ALA A 212 -4.82 -15.09 -9.46
N LEU A 213 -3.89 -14.46 -8.75
CA LEU A 213 -3.58 -13.03 -8.84
C LEU A 213 -2.24 -12.74 -9.53
N ASP A 214 -1.63 -13.74 -10.16
CA ASP A 214 -0.32 -13.65 -10.86
C ASP A 214 0.78 -13.07 -9.96
N ILE A 215 0.77 -13.39 -8.66
CA ILE A 215 1.78 -12.98 -7.70
C ILE A 215 2.84 -14.08 -7.58
N HIS A 216 4.06 -13.76 -7.97
CA HIS A 216 5.23 -14.65 -7.90
C HIS A 216 6.23 -14.09 -6.87
N ILE A 217 6.60 -14.91 -5.87
CA ILE A 217 7.52 -14.55 -4.77
C ILE A 217 8.88 -15.23 -5.06
#